data_40843560f7d9d38a84f97a8aef326c9b
#
_entry.id   40843560f7d9d38a84f97a8aef326c9b
#
_cell.length_a   1.000
_cell.length_b   1.000
_cell.length_c   1.000
_cell.angle_alpha   90.00
_cell.angle_beta   90.00
_cell.angle_gamma   90.00
#
_symmetry.space_group_name_H-M   'P 1'
#
loop_
_entity.id
_entity.type
_entity.pdbx_description
1 polymer ?
#
loop_
_entity_poly.entity_id
_entity_poly.type
_entity_poly.pdbx_seq_one_letter_code
_entity_poly.pdbx_strand_id
1 'polypeptide(L)'
;MLSVRVGKTAEGRRQHTIPERTVEDPSKVTVFYDDRVLNHSPDVNAAFLPGRLDKRVRTILSGLNVQWKYPEHPGRIQAILELLHREPIAGVEFTGGQVATREQLGRVHTTSYLDDVFSLRNKHAWLDVDTTAVSPGSVEAAEVAAGTAIAAVEAVVSGRTRSAFALVRPPGHHAEPVRARGFCLFNNVAVAAAHAHAELGCERILILDWDAHHGNGTQDIFWADPDVMFFDIHRAAPFYPGSGGLHEVGAGLGEGTTVNVPMPGGAGDVAYIKALNEILVPAAEYFKPDLILVSAGFDAHWYDLALNVSYEGFAAMTGIVQSLADRLCDGRLAFVLEGGYNTESLSHGVRSVLDVLAGGAVPQPRVCGMEEVDQAAAFHLSAFADEPPEG
;
A
#
# COMPACT_ATOMS: atom_id res chain seq x y z
N MET A 1 11.57 23.87 22.92
CA MET A 1 11.59 24.97 21.94
C MET A 1 12.69 24.68 20.91
N LEU A 2 12.35 24.03 19.82
CA LEU A 2 13.21 23.86 18.65
C LEU A 2 12.42 24.47 17.48
N SER A 3 12.80 25.65 17.05
CA SER A 3 12.22 26.32 15.89
C SER A 3 12.75 25.65 14.63
N VAL A 4 11.91 24.93 13.92
CA VAL A 4 12.21 24.40 12.59
C VAL A 4 12.06 25.58 11.61
N ARG A 5 13.17 26.05 11.05
CA ARG A 5 13.16 26.98 9.93
C ARG A 5 13.00 26.17 8.65
N VAL A 6 11.85 26.27 8.02
CA VAL A 6 11.67 25.81 6.63
C VAL A 6 12.46 26.76 5.73
N GLY A 7 13.53 26.23 5.14
CA GLY A 7 14.38 26.97 4.21
C GLY A 7 13.69 27.13 2.85
N LYS A 8 13.39 28.38 2.47
CA LYS A 8 13.00 28.75 1.10
C LYS A 8 14.18 28.57 0.16
N THR A 9 14.07 27.73 -0.88
CA THR A 9 14.69 27.99 -2.19
C THR A 9 13.81 27.40 -3.28
N ALA A 10 12.87 28.19 -3.77
CA ALA A 10 12.14 27.92 -5.01
C ALA A 10 12.83 28.69 -6.13
N GLU A 11 13.78 28.08 -6.82
CA GLU A 11 14.22 28.54 -8.15
C GLU A 11 14.59 27.29 -8.96
N GLY A 12 13.75 26.98 -9.97
CA GLY A 12 14.05 25.95 -10.96
C GLY A 12 13.00 24.83 -11.14
N ARG A 13 11.85 24.85 -10.48
CA ARG A 13 10.77 23.86 -10.73
C ARG A 13 10.11 24.18 -12.09
N ARG A 14 10.13 23.22 -13.00
CA ARG A 14 9.25 23.26 -14.18
C ARG A 14 7.82 23.24 -13.68
N GLN A 15 7.02 24.26 -14.00
CA GLN A 15 5.58 24.23 -13.77
C GLN A 15 4.97 23.15 -14.70
N HIS A 16 4.90 21.91 -14.23
CA HIS A 16 4.05 20.91 -14.81
C HIS A 16 2.64 21.16 -14.24
N THR A 17 1.78 21.80 -15.01
CA THR A 17 0.37 21.88 -14.69
C THR A 17 -0.24 20.51 -14.95
N ILE A 18 -0.77 19.88 -13.87
CA ILE A 18 -1.62 18.68 -14.02
C ILE A 18 -2.78 19.08 -14.92
N PRO A 19 -3.06 18.34 -16.03
CA PRO A 19 -4.17 18.67 -16.92
C PRO A 19 -5.48 18.71 -16.12
N GLU A 20 -6.39 19.65 -16.47
CA GLU A 20 -7.75 19.62 -15.96
C GLU A 20 -8.36 18.24 -16.24
N ARG A 21 -8.82 17.59 -15.18
CA ARG A 21 -9.35 16.24 -15.26
C ARG A 21 -10.83 16.28 -15.65
N THR A 22 -11.14 15.76 -16.82
CA THR A 22 -12.52 15.47 -17.20
C THR A 22 -12.72 13.96 -17.14
N VAL A 23 -13.47 13.47 -16.15
CA VAL A 23 -13.81 12.05 -16.04
C VAL A 23 -14.98 11.76 -16.97
N GLU A 24 -14.78 10.83 -17.90
CA GLU A 24 -15.83 10.46 -18.89
C GLU A 24 -17.07 9.86 -18.22
N ASP A 25 -16.89 9.05 -17.18
CA ASP A 25 -17.95 8.47 -16.36
C ASP A 25 -17.60 8.56 -14.87
N PRO A 26 -18.31 9.40 -14.08
CA PRO A 26 -18.04 9.58 -12.66
C PRO A 26 -18.27 8.34 -11.79
N SER A 27 -19.01 7.35 -12.27
CA SER A 27 -19.27 6.09 -11.57
C SER A 27 -18.28 4.98 -11.91
N LYS A 28 -17.39 5.21 -12.89
CA LYS A 28 -16.49 4.19 -13.40
C LYS A 28 -15.32 3.92 -12.46
N VAL A 29 -15.21 2.67 -12.01
CA VAL A 29 -14.08 2.11 -11.27
C VAL A 29 -13.39 1.07 -12.14
N THR A 30 -12.08 1.19 -12.31
CA THR A 30 -11.32 0.22 -13.12
C THR A 30 -10.41 -0.63 -12.24
N VAL A 31 -10.60 -1.94 -12.30
CA VAL A 31 -9.70 -2.94 -11.71
C VAL A 31 -8.66 -3.33 -12.76
N PHE A 32 -7.41 -3.04 -12.46
CA PHE A 32 -6.26 -3.40 -13.27
C PHE A 32 -5.72 -4.76 -12.82
N TYR A 33 -5.66 -5.72 -13.73
CA TYR A 33 -5.24 -7.08 -13.44
C TYR A 33 -4.53 -7.72 -14.63
N ASP A 34 -3.57 -8.59 -14.35
CA ASP A 34 -2.86 -9.39 -15.36
C ASP A 34 -2.59 -10.80 -14.82
N ASP A 35 -2.94 -11.83 -15.58
CA ASP A 35 -2.81 -13.23 -15.16
C ASP A 35 -1.37 -13.64 -14.80
N ARG A 36 -0.35 -12.94 -15.30
CA ARG A 36 1.05 -13.21 -14.99
C ARG A 36 1.38 -13.06 -13.51
N VAL A 37 0.61 -12.30 -12.74
CA VAL A 37 0.77 -12.22 -11.27
C VAL A 37 0.52 -13.57 -10.58
N LEU A 38 -0.22 -14.49 -11.21
CA LEU A 38 -0.45 -15.83 -10.68
C LEU A 38 0.80 -16.73 -10.79
N ASN A 39 1.78 -16.37 -11.64
CA ASN A 39 3.01 -17.15 -11.83
C ASN A 39 3.99 -17.02 -10.64
N HIS A 40 3.78 -16.07 -9.73
CA HIS A 40 4.48 -16.07 -8.46
C HIS A 40 3.90 -17.17 -7.58
N SER A 41 4.56 -18.31 -7.52
CA SER A 41 4.11 -19.47 -6.75
C SER A 41 5.31 -20.14 -6.07
N PRO A 42 5.86 -19.53 -5.01
CA PRO A 42 6.94 -20.15 -4.25
C PRO A 42 6.40 -21.36 -3.48
N ASP A 43 6.52 -22.54 -4.10
CA ASP A 43 6.29 -23.82 -3.43
C ASP A 43 7.36 -24.04 -2.37
N VAL A 44 7.04 -23.74 -1.14
CA VAL A 44 7.94 -23.94 -0.02
C VAL A 44 7.85 -25.42 0.42
N ASN A 45 8.55 -26.28 -0.27
CA ASN A 45 8.83 -27.62 0.25
C ASN A 45 9.63 -27.48 1.56
N ALA A 46 9.42 -28.37 2.53
CA ALA A 46 10.13 -28.38 3.81
C ALA A 46 11.67 -28.34 3.68
N ALA A 47 12.21 -28.64 2.50
CA ALA A 47 13.63 -28.49 2.15
C ALA A 47 14.10 -27.02 2.06
N PHE A 48 13.18 -26.07 1.91
CA PHE A 48 13.48 -24.63 1.78
C PHE A 48 13.16 -23.84 3.07
N LEU A 49 12.83 -24.51 4.18
CA LEU A 49 12.67 -23.82 5.46
C LEU A 49 13.96 -23.07 5.83
N PRO A 50 13.86 -21.81 6.34
CA PRO A 50 15.02 -20.97 6.62
C PRO A 50 16.08 -21.69 7.45
N GLY A 51 17.35 -21.33 7.22
CA GLY A 51 18.53 -22.00 7.79
C GLY A 51 18.61 -22.10 9.31
N ARG A 52 17.66 -21.50 10.06
CA ARG A 52 17.57 -21.57 11.53
C ARG A 52 16.94 -22.88 12.05
N LEU A 53 16.24 -23.64 11.21
CA LEU A 53 15.72 -24.95 11.62
C LEU A 53 16.83 -26.01 11.53
N ASP A 54 17.09 -26.68 12.64
CA ASP A 54 18.04 -27.79 12.72
C ASP A 54 17.75 -28.80 11.57
N LYS A 55 18.81 -29.27 10.93
CA LYS A 55 18.76 -30.27 9.87
C LYS A 55 17.89 -31.50 10.23
N ARG A 56 17.83 -31.86 11.53
CA ARG A 56 16.99 -32.95 12.04
C ARG A 56 15.50 -32.62 11.98
N VAL A 57 15.12 -31.36 12.31
CA VAL A 57 13.72 -30.89 12.24
C VAL A 57 13.26 -30.87 10.79
N ARG A 58 14.11 -30.43 9.85
CA ARG A 58 13.82 -30.47 8.41
C ARG A 58 13.57 -31.89 7.91
N THR A 59 14.38 -32.85 8.35
CA THR A 59 14.22 -34.27 7.97
C THR A 59 12.92 -34.84 8.49
N ILE A 60 12.52 -34.51 9.72
CA ILE A 60 11.26 -34.94 10.32
C ILE A 60 10.07 -34.33 9.59
N LEU A 61 10.08 -33.02 9.32
CA LEU A 61 9.00 -32.32 8.63
C LEU A 61 8.84 -32.80 7.18
N SER A 62 9.94 -33.06 6.46
CA SER A 62 9.90 -33.64 5.12
C SER A 62 9.33 -35.07 5.11
N GLY A 63 9.62 -35.87 6.17
CA GLY A 63 9.07 -37.22 6.33
C GLY A 63 7.58 -37.26 6.68
N LEU A 64 7.04 -36.18 7.26
CA LEU A 64 5.63 -36.05 7.61
C LEU A 64 4.74 -35.51 6.48
N ASN A 65 5.31 -35.26 5.30
CA ASN A 65 4.62 -34.69 4.14
C ASN A 65 3.80 -33.42 4.47
N VAL A 66 4.27 -32.62 5.42
CA VAL A 66 3.66 -31.35 5.81
C VAL A 66 3.97 -30.36 4.69
N GLN A 67 3.03 -30.17 3.79
CA GLN A 67 3.05 -29.06 2.84
C GLN A 67 2.79 -27.77 3.60
N TRP A 68 3.81 -26.99 3.84
CA TRP A 68 3.65 -25.63 4.33
C TRP A 68 3.18 -24.77 3.16
N LYS A 69 1.92 -24.37 3.21
CA LYS A 69 1.37 -23.48 2.18
C LYS A 69 1.92 -22.08 2.44
N TYR A 70 2.62 -21.52 1.44
CA TYR A 70 3.14 -20.16 1.50
C TYR A 70 1.96 -19.20 1.65
N PRO A 71 1.93 -18.31 2.67
CA PRO A 71 0.74 -17.47 2.94
C PRO A 71 0.37 -16.59 1.74
N GLU A 72 1.39 -16.02 1.08
CA GLU A 72 1.22 -15.22 -0.12
C GLU A 72 1.18 -16.14 -1.37
N HIS A 73 0.02 -16.67 -1.74
CA HIS A 73 -0.17 -17.66 -2.81
C HIS A 73 -1.21 -17.21 -3.87
N PRO A 74 -1.19 -17.75 -5.10
CA PRO A 74 -2.09 -17.35 -6.18
C PRO A 74 -3.60 -17.40 -5.83
N GLY A 75 -4.00 -18.30 -4.94
CA GLY A 75 -5.38 -18.40 -4.47
C GLY A 75 -5.95 -17.14 -3.84
N ARG A 76 -5.11 -16.19 -3.42
CA ARG A 76 -5.54 -14.87 -2.93
C ARG A 76 -6.25 -14.10 -4.05
N ILE A 77 -5.62 -13.96 -5.20
CA ILE A 77 -6.21 -13.29 -6.37
C ILE A 77 -7.38 -14.08 -6.95
N GLN A 78 -7.24 -15.41 -7.04
CA GLN A 78 -8.30 -16.28 -7.57
C GLN A 78 -9.60 -16.14 -6.79
N ALA A 79 -9.54 -16.10 -5.45
CA ALA A 79 -10.72 -15.90 -4.61
C ALA A 79 -11.41 -14.55 -4.85
N ILE A 80 -10.64 -13.48 -5.05
CA ILE A 80 -11.19 -12.16 -5.40
C ILE A 80 -11.88 -12.21 -6.75
N LEU A 81 -11.22 -12.74 -7.78
CA LEU A 81 -11.77 -12.84 -9.13
C LEU A 81 -13.05 -13.69 -9.16
N GLU A 82 -13.04 -14.84 -8.47
CA GLU A 82 -14.20 -15.73 -8.38
C GLU A 82 -15.39 -15.02 -7.71
N LEU A 83 -15.16 -14.28 -6.63
CA LEU A 83 -16.21 -13.52 -5.95
C LEU A 83 -16.78 -12.43 -6.86
N LEU A 84 -15.91 -11.60 -7.47
CA LEU A 84 -16.35 -10.49 -8.33
C LEU A 84 -17.02 -10.98 -9.62
N HIS A 85 -16.63 -12.17 -10.12
CA HIS A 85 -17.31 -12.79 -11.25
C HIS A 85 -18.72 -13.31 -10.85
N ARG A 86 -18.84 -13.92 -9.68
CA ARG A 86 -20.12 -14.46 -9.17
C ARG A 86 -21.07 -13.33 -8.77
N GLU A 87 -20.55 -12.26 -8.22
CA GLU A 87 -21.29 -11.12 -7.68
C GLU A 87 -20.74 -9.82 -8.26
N PRO A 88 -21.00 -9.52 -9.55
CA PRO A 88 -20.49 -8.34 -10.21
C PRO A 88 -21.05 -7.06 -9.59
N ILE A 89 -20.22 -6.01 -9.55
CA ILE A 89 -20.58 -4.68 -9.07
C ILE A 89 -20.80 -3.78 -10.27
N ALA A 90 -21.95 -3.12 -10.34
CA ALA A 90 -22.24 -2.16 -11.42
C ALA A 90 -21.24 -1.00 -11.38
N GLY A 91 -20.72 -0.60 -12.55
CA GLY A 91 -19.70 0.45 -12.65
C GLY A 91 -18.25 -0.04 -12.44
N VAL A 92 -18.02 -1.30 -12.06
CA VAL A 92 -16.68 -1.89 -11.97
C VAL A 92 -16.33 -2.61 -13.27
N GLU A 93 -15.22 -2.21 -13.89
CA GLU A 93 -14.70 -2.82 -15.11
C GLU A 93 -13.29 -3.35 -14.91
N PHE A 94 -12.93 -4.42 -15.60
CA PHE A 94 -11.59 -4.99 -15.60
C PHE A 94 -10.81 -4.56 -16.85
N THR A 95 -9.52 -4.29 -16.67
CA THR A 95 -8.59 -4.03 -17.77
C THR A 95 -7.23 -4.67 -17.49
N GLY A 96 -6.43 -4.83 -18.56
CA GLY A 96 -5.09 -5.42 -18.46
C GLY A 96 -4.11 -4.52 -17.71
N GLY A 97 -3.17 -5.15 -17.02
CA GLY A 97 -2.00 -4.49 -16.46
C GLY A 97 -0.88 -4.30 -17.50
N GLN A 98 0.25 -3.75 -17.07
CA GLN A 98 1.46 -3.59 -17.87
C GLN A 98 2.70 -4.05 -17.09
N VAL A 99 3.83 -4.16 -17.77
CA VAL A 99 5.12 -4.51 -17.17
C VAL A 99 5.87 -3.23 -16.83
N ALA A 100 6.33 -3.08 -15.60
CA ALA A 100 7.22 -1.97 -15.25
C ALA A 100 8.57 -2.10 -15.95
N THR A 101 9.07 -1.01 -16.48
CA THR A 101 10.43 -0.97 -17.04
C THR A 101 11.47 -0.92 -15.92
N ARG A 102 12.71 -1.33 -16.24
CA ARG A 102 13.82 -1.20 -15.32
C ARG A 102 14.04 0.24 -14.86
N GLU A 103 13.80 1.21 -15.73
CA GLU A 103 13.91 2.63 -15.40
C GLU A 103 12.87 3.04 -14.35
N GLN A 104 11.62 2.62 -14.53
CA GLN A 104 10.54 2.88 -13.57
C GLN A 104 10.84 2.28 -12.19
N LEU A 105 11.30 1.01 -12.16
CA LEU A 105 11.72 0.35 -10.92
C LEU A 105 12.94 1.05 -10.29
N GLY A 106 13.87 1.54 -11.12
CA GLY A 106 15.07 2.24 -10.68
C GLY A 106 14.84 3.62 -10.06
N ARG A 107 13.60 4.13 -10.08
CA ARG A 107 13.25 5.38 -9.37
C ARG A 107 13.22 5.23 -7.86
N VAL A 108 12.97 4.00 -7.38
CA VAL A 108 12.85 3.70 -5.94
C VAL A 108 13.78 2.59 -5.46
N HIS A 109 14.29 1.76 -6.37
CA HIS A 109 15.22 0.68 -6.06
C HIS A 109 16.60 0.91 -6.66
N THR A 110 17.65 0.56 -5.93
CA THR A 110 19.02 0.70 -6.41
C THR A 110 19.33 -0.25 -7.58
N THR A 111 20.24 0.17 -8.45
CA THR A 111 20.68 -0.64 -9.60
C THR A 111 21.19 -2.01 -9.18
N SER A 112 21.98 -2.08 -8.10
CA SER A 112 22.51 -3.34 -7.59
C SER A 112 21.40 -4.29 -7.12
N TYR A 113 20.40 -3.77 -6.40
CA TYR A 113 19.26 -4.56 -5.97
C TYR A 113 18.44 -5.09 -7.16
N LEU A 114 18.21 -4.25 -8.17
CA LEU A 114 17.54 -4.69 -9.40
C LEU A 114 18.33 -5.79 -10.11
N ASP A 115 19.67 -5.69 -10.19
CA ASP A 115 20.51 -6.73 -10.76
C ASP A 115 20.39 -8.05 -9.98
N ASP A 116 20.39 -7.99 -8.65
CA ASP A 116 20.22 -9.14 -7.79
C ASP A 116 18.87 -9.83 -8.03
N VAL A 117 17.76 -9.08 -8.02
CA VAL A 117 16.42 -9.64 -8.27
C VAL A 117 16.29 -10.20 -9.68
N PHE A 118 16.76 -9.50 -10.71
CA PHE A 118 16.70 -9.98 -12.09
C PHE A 118 17.56 -11.21 -12.32
N SER A 119 18.66 -11.38 -11.58
CA SER A 119 19.49 -12.60 -11.62
C SER A 119 18.72 -13.85 -11.18
N LEU A 120 17.60 -13.68 -10.47
CA LEU A 120 16.74 -14.76 -9.95
C LEU A 120 15.65 -15.19 -10.93
N ARG A 121 15.57 -14.62 -12.13
CA ARG A 121 14.62 -15.08 -13.16
C ARG A 121 14.73 -16.59 -13.36
N ASN A 122 13.57 -17.28 -13.34
CA ASN A 122 13.45 -18.73 -13.49
C ASN A 122 14.20 -19.55 -12.43
N LYS A 123 14.48 -18.99 -11.26
CA LYS A 123 15.13 -19.68 -10.15
C LYS A 123 14.20 -19.80 -8.94
N HIS A 124 14.54 -20.74 -8.07
CA HIS A 124 14.01 -20.80 -6.70
C HIS A 124 15.06 -20.25 -5.75
N ALA A 125 14.69 -19.26 -4.93
CA ALA A 125 15.58 -18.67 -3.94
C ALA A 125 14.79 -18.05 -2.78
N TRP A 126 15.49 -17.80 -1.67
CA TRP A 126 15.04 -16.94 -0.60
C TRP A 126 15.81 -15.62 -0.68
N LEU A 127 15.09 -14.49 -0.60
CA LEU A 127 15.65 -13.15 -0.64
C LEU A 127 15.87 -12.55 0.75
N ASP A 128 15.12 -13.02 1.73
CA ASP A 128 15.31 -12.68 3.13
C ASP A 128 15.41 -13.95 4.00
N VAL A 129 15.59 -13.75 5.32
CA VAL A 129 15.85 -14.86 6.24
C VAL A 129 14.59 -15.69 6.52
N ASP A 130 13.39 -15.10 6.37
CA ASP A 130 12.17 -15.66 6.96
C ASP A 130 10.93 -15.68 6.05
N THR A 131 10.78 -14.76 5.08
CA THR A 131 9.47 -14.55 4.44
C THR A 131 9.47 -14.49 2.92
N THR A 132 10.48 -13.90 2.27
CA THR A 132 10.42 -13.59 0.84
C THR A 132 11.11 -14.65 0.00
N ALA A 133 10.32 -15.47 -0.67
CA ALA A 133 10.79 -16.52 -1.58
C ALA A 133 10.42 -16.20 -3.04
N VAL A 134 11.22 -16.67 -3.97
CA VAL A 134 10.96 -16.62 -5.42
C VAL A 134 10.90 -18.00 -6.03
N SER A 135 10.11 -18.13 -7.08
CA SER A 135 9.97 -19.28 -7.96
C SER A 135 10.13 -18.85 -9.42
N PRO A 136 10.25 -19.77 -10.37
CA PRO A 136 10.12 -19.42 -11.79
C PRO A 136 8.85 -18.61 -12.05
N GLY A 137 8.97 -17.43 -12.69
CA GLY A 137 7.87 -16.51 -12.91
C GLY A 137 7.71 -15.40 -11.85
N SER A 138 8.31 -15.51 -10.65
CA SER A 138 8.15 -14.51 -9.59
C SER A 138 8.67 -13.12 -9.97
N VAL A 139 9.81 -13.05 -10.65
CA VAL A 139 10.40 -11.76 -11.07
C VAL A 139 9.49 -11.08 -12.10
N GLU A 140 8.97 -11.83 -13.08
CA GLU A 140 8.01 -11.29 -14.06
C GLU A 140 6.72 -10.82 -13.37
N ALA A 141 6.17 -11.62 -12.46
CA ALA A 141 4.99 -11.24 -11.71
C ALA A 141 5.19 -9.93 -10.91
N ALA A 142 6.36 -9.74 -10.31
CA ALA A 142 6.70 -8.51 -9.58
C ALA A 142 6.84 -7.30 -10.51
N GLU A 143 7.43 -7.46 -11.71
CA GLU A 143 7.46 -6.39 -12.72
C GLU A 143 6.05 -6.02 -13.21
N VAL A 144 5.21 -7.03 -13.39
CA VAL A 144 3.79 -6.83 -13.76
C VAL A 144 3.03 -6.16 -12.62
N ALA A 145 3.28 -6.55 -11.35
CA ALA A 145 2.63 -5.93 -10.21
C ALA A 145 2.93 -4.42 -10.13
N ALA A 146 4.20 -4.04 -10.20
CA ALA A 146 4.60 -2.64 -10.21
C ALA A 146 4.06 -1.88 -11.44
N GLY A 147 4.12 -2.50 -12.62
CA GLY A 147 3.59 -1.91 -13.86
C GLY A 147 2.07 -1.73 -13.83
N THR A 148 1.35 -2.67 -13.22
CA THR A 148 -0.11 -2.58 -13.06
C THR A 148 -0.50 -1.44 -12.10
N ALA A 149 0.28 -1.22 -11.03
CA ALA A 149 0.10 -0.06 -10.15
C ALA A 149 0.33 1.27 -10.91
N ILE A 150 1.36 1.33 -11.76
CA ILE A 150 1.58 2.48 -12.66
C ILE A 150 0.36 2.70 -13.58
N ALA A 151 -0.16 1.65 -14.24
CA ALA A 151 -1.30 1.77 -15.15
C ALA A 151 -2.56 2.30 -14.45
N ALA A 152 -2.78 1.87 -13.20
CA ALA A 152 -3.88 2.37 -12.37
C ALA A 152 -3.73 3.87 -12.09
N VAL A 153 -2.54 4.33 -11.74
CA VAL A 153 -2.24 5.74 -11.48
C VAL A 153 -2.38 6.58 -12.75
N GLU A 154 -1.82 6.13 -13.88
CA GLU A 154 -1.98 6.81 -15.18
C GLU A 154 -3.46 6.99 -15.55
N ALA A 155 -4.31 6.00 -15.25
CA ALA A 155 -5.71 6.06 -15.57
C ALA A 155 -6.48 7.09 -14.72
N VAL A 156 -6.17 7.17 -13.41
CA VAL A 156 -6.85 8.16 -12.55
C VAL A 156 -6.32 9.58 -12.79
N VAL A 157 -5.04 9.76 -13.05
CA VAL A 157 -4.47 11.08 -13.33
C VAL A 157 -4.99 11.62 -14.67
N SER A 158 -5.05 10.79 -15.69
CA SER A 158 -5.59 11.19 -17.01
C SER A 158 -7.11 11.33 -17.08
N GLY A 159 -7.85 10.90 -16.05
CA GLY A 159 -9.32 10.94 -16.04
C GLY A 159 -10.00 9.81 -16.82
N ARG A 160 -9.27 8.80 -17.29
CA ARG A 160 -9.85 7.61 -17.96
C ARG A 160 -10.76 6.79 -17.06
N THR A 161 -10.56 6.87 -15.76
CA THR A 161 -11.42 6.29 -14.74
C THR A 161 -11.50 7.22 -13.53
N ARG A 162 -12.61 7.14 -12.77
CA ARG A 162 -12.73 7.92 -11.53
C ARG A 162 -11.77 7.43 -10.45
N SER A 163 -11.80 6.13 -10.20
CA SER A 163 -10.92 5.47 -9.24
C SER A 163 -10.38 4.17 -9.83
N ALA A 164 -9.23 3.72 -9.36
CA ALA A 164 -8.59 2.52 -9.86
C ALA A 164 -8.20 1.58 -8.70
N PHE A 165 -8.23 0.29 -8.97
CA PHE A 165 -7.71 -0.74 -8.07
C PHE A 165 -6.72 -1.61 -8.83
N ALA A 166 -5.45 -1.61 -8.45
CA ALA A 166 -4.42 -2.51 -8.95
C ALA A 166 -4.49 -3.84 -8.17
N LEU A 167 -5.07 -4.86 -8.79
CA LEU A 167 -5.19 -6.20 -8.23
C LEU A 167 -3.90 -6.99 -8.53
N VAL A 168 -2.91 -6.83 -7.69
CA VAL A 168 -1.52 -7.25 -7.90
C VAL A 168 -1.02 -8.24 -6.85
N ARG A 169 0.00 -9.01 -7.22
CA ARG A 169 0.90 -9.78 -6.36
C ARG A 169 2.21 -10.09 -7.10
N PRO A 170 3.32 -10.24 -6.37
CA PRO A 170 3.48 -10.13 -4.92
C PRO A 170 3.15 -8.70 -4.42
N PRO A 171 2.89 -8.54 -3.10
CA PRO A 171 2.73 -7.23 -2.48
C PRO A 171 4.01 -6.41 -2.54
N GLY A 172 3.98 -5.14 -2.09
CA GLY A 172 5.09 -4.24 -2.33
C GLY A 172 5.60 -3.45 -1.11
N HIS A 173 4.77 -3.09 -0.15
CA HIS A 173 5.05 -2.05 0.84
C HIS A 173 6.24 -2.34 1.77
N HIS A 174 6.68 -3.59 1.90
CA HIS A 174 7.87 -3.96 2.66
C HIS A 174 9.18 -3.91 1.87
N ALA A 175 9.13 -3.86 0.52
CA ALA A 175 10.35 -3.80 -0.28
C ALA A 175 11.05 -2.46 -0.12
N GLU A 176 12.28 -2.50 0.41
CA GLU A 176 13.13 -1.35 0.66
C GLU A 176 13.95 -0.99 -0.60
N PRO A 177 14.64 0.14 -0.67
CA PRO A 177 15.44 0.50 -1.83
C PRO A 177 16.51 -0.54 -2.22
N VAL A 178 16.99 -1.32 -1.25
CA VAL A 178 18.16 -2.20 -1.40
C VAL A 178 17.88 -3.67 -1.08
N ARG A 179 16.65 -4.03 -0.69
CA ARG A 179 16.33 -5.42 -0.32
C ARG A 179 14.84 -5.74 -0.34
N ALA A 180 14.54 -7.01 -0.63
CA ALA A 180 13.23 -7.61 -0.49
C ALA A 180 12.94 -7.97 0.98
N ARG A 181 11.68 -7.82 1.41
CA ARG A 181 11.19 -8.24 2.74
C ARG A 181 9.68 -8.52 2.67
N GLY A 182 9.15 -9.27 3.66
CA GLY A 182 7.71 -9.40 3.87
C GLY A 182 6.93 -9.82 2.63
N PHE A 183 7.39 -10.81 1.89
CA PHE A 183 6.86 -11.27 0.60
C PHE A 183 7.05 -10.30 -0.58
N CYS A 184 7.53 -9.07 -0.34
CA CYS A 184 7.63 -8.00 -1.34
C CYS A 184 8.96 -8.04 -2.08
N LEU A 185 8.90 -8.01 -3.42
CA LEU A 185 10.07 -7.91 -4.28
C LEU A 185 10.34 -6.46 -4.70
N PHE A 186 9.36 -5.80 -5.30
CA PHE A 186 9.40 -4.38 -5.64
C PHE A 186 8.30 -3.64 -4.89
N ASN A 187 8.54 -2.39 -4.52
CA ASN A 187 7.55 -1.58 -3.85
C ASN A 187 6.57 -0.99 -4.87
N ASN A 188 5.45 -1.68 -5.08
CA ASN A 188 4.49 -1.38 -6.14
C ASN A 188 3.92 0.04 -6.02
N VAL A 189 3.48 0.45 -4.83
CA VAL A 189 2.90 1.77 -4.58
C VAL A 189 3.94 2.87 -4.71
N ALA A 190 5.17 2.64 -4.21
CA ALA A 190 6.26 3.62 -4.32
C ALA A 190 6.73 3.82 -5.78
N VAL A 191 6.81 2.73 -6.57
CA VAL A 191 7.11 2.80 -8.01
C VAL A 191 6.04 3.62 -8.74
N ALA A 192 4.75 3.41 -8.42
CA ALA A 192 3.65 4.16 -9.01
C ALA A 192 3.66 5.64 -8.58
N ALA A 193 3.96 5.95 -7.31
CA ALA A 193 4.12 7.31 -6.80
C ALA A 193 5.28 8.03 -7.50
N ALA A 194 6.46 7.42 -7.56
CA ALA A 194 7.63 7.99 -8.23
C ALA A 194 7.39 8.19 -9.74
N HIS A 195 6.62 7.31 -10.38
CA HIS A 195 6.19 7.51 -11.77
C HIS A 195 5.25 8.70 -11.92
N ALA A 196 4.26 8.84 -11.03
CA ALA A 196 3.32 9.97 -11.05
C ALA A 196 4.04 11.30 -10.88
N HIS A 197 5.01 11.36 -9.98
CA HIS A 197 5.83 12.54 -9.78
C HIS A 197 6.69 12.87 -11.01
N ALA A 198 7.38 11.87 -11.57
CA ALA A 198 8.32 12.08 -12.66
C ALA A 198 7.66 12.37 -14.03
N GLU A 199 6.52 11.74 -14.33
CA GLU A 199 5.94 11.69 -15.67
C GLU A 199 4.54 12.31 -15.77
N LEU A 200 3.77 12.35 -14.67
CA LEU A 200 2.37 12.77 -14.72
C LEU A 200 2.12 14.15 -14.09
N GLY A 201 3.18 14.80 -13.58
CA GLY A 201 3.11 16.14 -13.02
C GLY A 201 2.49 16.23 -11.61
N CYS A 202 2.29 15.12 -10.92
CA CYS A 202 1.85 15.14 -9.52
C CYS A 202 3.02 15.61 -8.64
N GLU A 203 2.92 16.82 -8.08
CA GLU A 203 3.98 17.37 -7.22
C GLU A 203 3.93 16.84 -5.81
N ARG A 204 2.71 16.64 -5.25
CA ARG A 204 2.49 16.12 -3.90
C ARG A 204 1.64 14.88 -3.94
N ILE A 205 2.16 13.80 -3.34
CA ILE A 205 1.49 12.51 -3.34
C ILE A 205 1.29 12.04 -1.90
N LEU A 206 0.04 11.71 -1.54
CA LEU A 206 -0.27 11.05 -0.28
C LEU A 206 -0.37 9.55 -0.51
N ILE A 207 0.42 8.78 0.23
CA ILE A 207 0.31 7.32 0.32
C ILE A 207 -0.28 7.00 1.70
N LEU A 208 -1.49 6.45 1.72
CA LEU A 208 -2.10 5.85 2.90
C LEU A 208 -1.83 4.34 2.88
N ASP A 209 -1.27 3.80 3.95
CA ASP A 209 -1.14 2.37 4.17
C ASP A 209 -2.07 1.95 5.33
N TRP A 210 -2.92 0.97 5.10
CA TRP A 210 -3.81 0.41 6.11
C TRP A 210 -3.65 -1.12 6.28
N ASP A 211 -2.59 -1.69 5.69
CA ASP A 211 -2.18 -3.05 5.98
C ASP A 211 -1.95 -3.25 7.49
N ALA A 212 -2.10 -4.47 7.99
CA ALA A 212 -1.83 -4.74 9.40
C ALA A 212 -0.36 -4.55 9.78
N HIS A 213 0.54 -4.62 8.80
CA HIS A 213 1.98 -4.46 8.99
C HIS A 213 2.43 -3.05 8.62
N HIS A 214 3.42 -2.54 9.33
CA HIS A 214 4.06 -1.27 8.96
C HIS A 214 4.71 -1.38 7.57
N GLY A 215 4.41 -0.45 6.67
CA GLY A 215 4.98 -0.34 5.32
C GLY A 215 6.41 0.22 5.34
N ASN A 216 7.32 -0.49 6.03
CA ASN A 216 8.69 -0.03 6.25
C ASN A 216 9.46 0.29 4.96
N GLY A 217 9.17 -0.41 3.86
CA GLY A 217 9.81 -0.15 2.58
C GLY A 217 9.36 1.18 1.98
N THR A 218 8.07 1.48 2.05
CA THR A 218 7.52 2.77 1.59
C THR A 218 8.06 3.92 2.44
N GLN A 219 8.08 3.76 3.77
CA GLN A 219 8.70 4.73 4.68
C GLN A 219 10.17 4.99 4.33
N ASP A 220 10.96 3.92 4.12
CA ASP A 220 12.41 4.04 3.85
C ASP A 220 12.69 4.74 2.50
N ILE A 221 11.88 4.46 1.48
CA ILE A 221 11.97 5.08 0.15
C ILE A 221 11.75 6.59 0.23
N PHE A 222 10.73 7.04 0.96
CA PHE A 222 10.33 8.45 1.02
C PHE A 222 10.76 9.17 2.30
N TRP A 223 11.65 8.58 3.09
CA TRP A 223 12.07 9.09 4.42
C TRP A 223 12.52 10.55 4.44
N ALA A 224 13.16 11.02 3.39
CA ALA A 224 13.66 12.40 3.27
C ALA A 224 12.97 13.21 2.15
N ASP A 225 11.88 12.69 1.60
CA ASP A 225 11.18 13.31 0.47
C ASP A 225 10.04 14.21 0.98
N PRO A 226 10.10 15.54 0.73
CA PRO A 226 9.06 16.48 1.16
C PRO A 226 7.80 16.41 0.27
N ASP A 227 7.89 15.80 -0.90
CA ASP A 227 6.83 15.78 -1.90
C ASP A 227 5.94 14.52 -1.79
N VAL A 228 6.31 13.58 -0.89
CA VAL A 228 5.50 12.39 -0.59
C VAL A 228 5.17 12.31 0.91
N MET A 229 3.89 12.40 1.24
CA MET A 229 3.43 12.11 2.60
C MET A 229 3.07 10.62 2.70
N PHE A 230 3.70 9.93 3.65
CA PHE A 230 3.40 8.55 3.98
C PHE A 230 2.64 8.48 5.30
N PHE A 231 1.40 8.01 5.26
CA PHE A 231 0.53 7.84 6.41
C PHE A 231 0.25 6.35 6.60
N ASP A 232 0.61 5.80 7.75
CA ASP A 232 0.54 4.37 7.99
C ASP A 232 -0.20 4.04 9.30
N ILE A 233 -1.24 3.21 9.20
CA ILE A 233 -1.97 2.66 10.36
C ILE A 233 -1.68 1.18 10.43
N HIS A 234 -0.91 0.76 11.40
CA HIS A 234 -0.46 -0.62 11.54
C HIS A 234 -0.50 -1.11 12.99
N ARG A 235 -0.35 -2.40 13.16
CA ARG A 235 -0.18 -2.99 14.48
C ARG A 235 1.20 -2.67 15.05
N ALA A 236 1.23 -2.11 16.26
CA ALA A 236 2.45 -1.73 16.97
C ALA A 236 3.42 -2.92 17.21
N ALA A 237 4.71 -2.60 17.30
CA ALA A 237 5.74 -3.56 17.72
C ALA A 237 5.36 -4.28 19.04
N PRO A 238 5.74 -5.56 19.22
CA PRO A 238 6.76 -6.32 18.45
C PRO A 238 6.20 -7.05 17.21
N PHE A 239 5.09 -6.62 16.65
CA PHE A 239 4.57 -7.16 15.40
C PHE A 239 5.55 -6.88 14.25
N TYR A 240 5.55 -7.74 13.20
CA TYR A 240 6.44 -7.55 12.06
C TYR A 240 6.14 -6.23 11.35
N PRO A 241 7.12 -5.50 10.82
CA PRO A 241 8.56 -5.74 10.86
C PRO A 241 9.27 -5.20 12.11
N GLY A 242 8.54 -4.62 13.07
CA GLY A 242 9.06 -4.09 14.32
C GLY A 242 9.51 -2.64 14.27
N SER A 243 9.18 -1.91 13.18
CA SER A 243 9.38 -0.46 12.97
C SER A 243 8.02 0.25 12.92
N GLY A 244 7.99 1.53 12.57
CA GLY A 244 6.77 2.35 12.51
C GLY A 244 6.41 2.96 13.86
N GLY A 245 7.41 3.34 14.63
CA GLY A 245 7.19 4.03 15.90
C GLY A 245 6.64 5.44 15.69
N LEU A 246 5.86 5.92 16.65
CA LEU A 246 5.23 7.26 16.63
C LEU A 246 6.23 8.40 16.34
N HIS A 247 7.50 8.23 16.74
CA HIS A 247 8.57 9.23 16.55
C HIS A 247 9.35 9.07 15.23
N GLU A 248 8.99 8.11 14.40
CA GLU A 248 9.54 7.95 13.07
C GLU A 248 8.77 8.87 12.10
N VAL A 249 9.27 10.11 11.93
CA VAL A 249 8.54 11.20 11.25
C VAL A 249 9.19 11.68 9.96
N GLY A 250 10.17 10.94 9.43
CA GLY A 250 10.99 11.37 8.31
C GLY A 250 12.24 12.12 8.77
N ALA A 251 13.03 12.61 7.83
CA ALA A 251 14.26 13.35 8.09
C ALA A 251 14.55 14.41 7.01
N GLY A 252 15.36 15.41 7.37
CA GLY A 252 15.80 16.44 6.43
C GLY A 252 14.64 17.25 5.87
N LEU A 253 14.48 17.29 4.53
CA LEU A 253 13.36 17.99 3.90
C LEU A 253 12.03 17.27 4.08
N GLY A 254 12.04 15.94 4.28
CA GLY A 254 10.86 15.13 4.53
C GLY A 254 10.51 14.99 6.02
N GLU A 255 11.11 15.76 6.92
CA GLU A 255 10.73 15.73 8.34
C GLU A 255 9.28 16.22 8.50
N GLY A 256 8.42 15.37 9.10
CA GLY A 256 6.99 15.60 9.26
C GLY A 256 6.13 15.01 8.14
N THR A 257 6.70 14.48 7.04
CA THR A 257 5.93 13.84 5.96
C THR A 257 5.65 12.35 6.21
N THR A 258 6.28 11.73 7.20
CA THR A 258 5.96 10.38 7.67
C THR A 258 5.08 10.45 8.91
N VAL A 259 3.91 9.81 8.86
CA VAL A 259 2.91 9.82 9.94
C VAL A 259 2.55 8.38 10.30
N ASN A 260 3.12 7.86 11.37
CA ASN A 260 2.87 6.52 11.88
C ASN A 260 1.81 6.52 12.97
N VAL A 261 0.83 5.65 12.86
CA VAL A 261 -0.24 5.44 13.85
C VAL A 261 -0.22 3.98 14.31
N PRO A 262 0.71 3.62 15.22
CA PRO A 262 0.83 2.26 15.74
C PRO A 262 -0.34 1.90 16.65
N MET A 263 -1.08 0.85 16.30
CA MET A 263 -2.28 0.39 16.99
C MET A 263 -2.02 -0.78 17.93
N PRO A 264 -2.72 -0.88 19.06
CA PRO A 264 -2.68 -2.06 19.91
C PRO A 264 -3.30 -3.27 19.20
N GLY A 265 -2.94 -4.48 19.63
CA GLY A 265 -3.59 -5.70 19.16
C GLY A 265 -5.09 -5.67 19.44
N GLY A 266 -5.90 -6.05 18.44
CA GLY A 266 -7.36 -6.03 18.53
C GLY A 266 -8.02 -4.69 18.19
N ALA A 267 -7.25 -3.66 17.81
CA ALA A 267 -7.82 -2.43 17.26
C ALA A 267 -8.64 -2.75 15.98
N GLY A 268 -9.80 -2.13 15.85
CA GLY A 268 -10.74 -2.37 14.77
C GLY A 268 -11.26 -1.09 14.13
N ASP A 269 -12.46 -1.15 13.57
CA ASP A 269 -13.08 -0.07 12.78
C ASP A 269 -13.02 1.29 13.47
N VAL A 270 -13.35 1.33 14.75
CA VAL A 270 -13.38 2.57 15.55
C VAL A 270 -12.01 3.26 15.55
N ALA A 271 -10.93 2.50 15.77
CA ALA A 271 -9.58 3.02 15.83
C ALA A 271 -9.12 3.54 14.47
N TYR A 272 -9.32 2.75 13.42
CA TYR A 272 -8.94 3.13 12.05
C TYR A 272 -9.69 4.36 11.57
N ILE A 273 -11.02 4.40 11.74
CA ILE A 273 -11.85 5.54 11.32
C ILE A 273 -11.51 6.80 12.09
N LYS A 274 -11.23 6.67 13.40
CA LYS A 274 -10.78 7.80 14.22
C LYS A 274 -9.42 8.33 13.73
N ALA A 275 -8.46 7.44 13.46
CA ALA A 275 -7.15 7.83 12.91
C ALA A 275 -7.27 8.57 11.57
N LEU A 276 -8.14 8.07 10.66
CA LEU A 276 -8.38 8.76 9.39
C LEU A 276 -9.01 10.15 9.60
N ASN A 277 -10.06 10.26 10.43
CA ASN A 277 -10.75 11.53 10.60
C ASN A 277 -9.95 12.56 11.39
N GLU A 278 -9.24 12.14 12.43
CA GLU A 278 -8.59 13.06 13.38
C GLU A 278 -7.12 13.32 13.07
N ILE A 279 -6.46 12.45 12.27
CA ILE A 279 -5.05 12.63 11.91
C ILE A 279 -4.87 12.76 10.40
N LEU A 280 -5.32 11.77 9.60
CA LEU A 280 -5.11 11.79 8.14
C LEU A 280 -5.77 12.99 7.49
N VAL A 281 -7.06 13.25 7.79
CA VAL A 281 -7.80 14.35 7.15
C VAL A 281 -7.12 15.69 7.39
N PRO A 282 -6.80 16.12 8.63
CA PRO A 282 -6.07 17.37 8.86
C PRO A 282 -4.68 17.40 8.23
N ALA A 283 -3.92 16.29 8.29
CA ALA A 283 -2.60 16.22 7.69
C ALA A 283 -2.66 16.36 6.16
N ALA A 284 -3.62 15.70 5.51
CA ALA A 284 -3.82 15.82 4.07
C ALA A 284 -4.30 17.21 3.64
N GLU A 285 -5.17 17.86 4.42
CA GLU A 285 -5.61 19.24 4.17
C GLU A 285 -4.46 20.23 4.28
N TYR A 286 -3.51 20.00 5.17
CA TYR A 286 -2.26 20.76 5.26
C TYR A 286 -1.33 20.45 4.08
N PHE A 287 -1.10 19.18 3.77
CA PHE A 287 -0.18 18.73 2.72
C PHE A 287 -0.67 19.06 1.30
N LYS A 288 -2.00 19.04 1.06
CA LYS A 288 -2.67 19.33 -0.21
C LYS A 288 -2.17 18.43 -1.34
N PRO A 289 -2.41 17.12 -1.28
CA PRO A 289 -1.94 16.19 -2.30
C PRO A 289 -2.61 16.40 -3.66
N ASP A 290 -1.88 16.10 -4.71
CA ASP A 290 -2.38 16.06 -6.10
C ASP A 290 -2.90 14.68 -6.49
N LEU A 291 -2.52 13.66 -5.71
CA LEU A 291 -2.86 12.26 -5.91
C LEU A 291 -2.88 11.55 -4.55
N ILE A 292 -3.88 10.69 -4.33
CA ILE A 292 -3.93 9.80 -3.17
C ILE A 292 -3.77 8.36 -3.64
N LEU A 293 -2.82 7.65 -3.04
CA LEU A 293 -2.60 6.21 -3.23
C LEU A 293 -2.90 5.48 -1.93
N VAL A 294 -3.42 4.27 -2.05
CA VAL A 294 -3.70 3.41 -0.89
C VAL A 294 -2.97 2.08 -1.05
N SER A 295 -2.03 1.79 -0.15
CA SER A 295 -1.54 0.43 0.09
C SER A 295 -2.64 -0.32 0.82
N ALA A 296 -3.39 -1.12 0.05
CA ALA A 296 -4.62 -1.74 0.49
C ALA A 296 -4.39 -3.19 0.94
N GLY A 297 -3.88 -3.36 2.17
CA GLY A 297 -3.87 -4.65 2.84
C GLY A 297 -5.23 -4.97 3.47
N PHE A 298 -5.54 -6.25 3.58
CA PHE A 298 -6.78 -6.75 4.18
C PHE A 298 -6.54 -7.72 5.33
N ASP A 299 -5.29 -7.86 5.75
CA ASP A 299 -4.86 -8.69 6.88
C ASP A 299 -5.14 -8.05 8.25
N ALA A 300 -5.52 -6.77 8.29
CA ALA A 300 -6.12 -6.13 9.46
C ALA A 300 -7.52 -6.70 9.81
N HIS A 301 -8.11 -7.52 8.94
CA HIS A 301 -9.42 -8.12 9.19
C HIS A 301 -9.35 -9.14 10.35
N TRP A 302 -10.42 -9.23 11.14
CA TRP A 302 -10.53 -10.09 12.33
C TRP A 302 -10.33 -11.60 12.08
N TYR A 303 -10.56 -12.08 10.86
CA TYR A 303 -10.31 -13.47 10.44
C TYR A 303 -8.90 -13.71 9.88
N ASP A 304 -8.04 -12.69 9.81
CA ASP A 304 -6.71 -12.81 9.23
C ASP A 304 -5.62 -12.73 10.31
N LEU A 305 -5.18 -11.55 10.63
CA LEU A 305 -4.12 -11.30 11.61
C LEU A 305 -4.67 -10.46 12.78
N ALA A 306 -3.96 -10.31 13.80
CA ALA A 306 -4.23 -9.82 15.14
C ALA A 306 -4.89 -8.41 15.29
N LEU A 307 -5.68 -7.96 14.32
CA LEU A 307 -6.51 -6.75 14.35
C LEU A 307 -7.98 -7.12 14.14
N ASN A 308 -8.91 -6.16 14.27
CA ASN A 308 -10.35 -6.42 14.25
C ASN A 308 -11.12 -5.51 13.28
N VAL A 309 -10.53 -5.19 12.14
CA VAL A 309 -11.23 -4.44 11.09
C VAL A 309 -12.28 -5.35 10.42
N SER A 310 -13.49 -4.81 10.22
CA SER A 310 -14.59 -5.50 9.53
C SER A 310 -14.67 -5.08 8.05
N TYR A 311 -15.55 -5.74 7.28
CA TYR A 311 -15.85 -5.31 5.90
C TYR A 311 -16.45 -3.92 5.87
N GLU A 312 -17.31 -3.60 6.83
CA GLU A 312 -17.90 -2.27 7.02
C GLU A 312 -16.82 -1.25 7.39
N GLY A 313 -15.79 -1.66 8.14
CA GLY A 313 -14.62 -0.84 8.45
C GLY A 313 -13.86 -0.43 7.18
N PHE A 314 -13.51 -1.39 6.32
CA PHE A 314 -12.87 -1.10 5.02
C PHE A 314 -13.74 -0.22 4.12
N ALA A 315 -15.05 -0.47 4.08
CA ALA A 315 -16.00 0.36 3.33
C ALA A 315 -16.05 1.80 3.88
N ALA A 316 -16.11 1.98 5.20
CA ALA A 316 -16.13 3.30 5.82
C ALA A 316 -14.81 4.07 5.60
N MET A 317 -13.65 3.41 5.74
CA MET A 317 -12.34 3.99 5.43
C MET A 317 -12.28 4.43 3.97
N THR A 318 -12.76 3.60 3.04
CA THR A 318 -12.83 3.93 1.61
C THR A 318 -13.66 5.19 1.36
N GLY A 319 -14.83 5.31 2.01
CA GLY A 319 -15.68 6.50 1.89
C GLY A 319 -15.00 7.78 2.38
N ILE A 320 -14.24 7.70 3.49
CA ILE A 320 -13.47 8.84 4.01
C ILE A 320 -12.40 9.26 3.00
N VAL A 321 -11.61 8.31 2.50
CA VAL A 321 -10.50 8.58 1.57
C VAL A 321 -11.02 9.07 0.21
N GLN A 322 -12.14 8.51 -0.29
CA GLN A 322 -12.77 8.97 -1.52
C GLN A 322 -13.27 10.42 -1.38
N SER A 323 -13.94 10.75 -0.26
CA SER A 323 -14.35 12.13 0.02
C SER A 323 -13.17 13.09 0.13
N LEU A 324 -12.06 12.63 0.73
CA LEU A 324 -10.82 13.41 0.84
C LEU A 324 -10.22 13.68 -0.54
N ALA A 325 -10.13 12.66 -1.40
CA ALA A 325 -9.63 12.77 -2.77
C ALA A 325 -10.50 13.73 -3.61
N ASP A 326 -11.82 13.65 -3.48
CA ASP A 326 -12.75 14.54 -4.18
C ASP A 326 -12.53 16.03 -3.80
N ARG A 327 -12.22 16.30 -2.52
CA ARG A 327 -12.00 17.67 -2.06
C ARG A 327 -10.62 18.22 -2.39
N LEU A 328 -9.56 17.37 -2.36
CA LEU A 328 -8.19 17.85 -2.43
C LEU A 328 -7.52 17.65 -3.78
N CYS A 329 -7.89 16.60 -4.53
CA CYS A 329 -7.19 16.24 -5.77
C CYS A 329 -8.14 15.76 -6.88
N ASP A 330 -9.31 16.37 -7.02
CA ASP A 330 -10.29 16.08 -8.09
C ASP A 330 -10.62 14.58 -8.20
N GLY A 331 -10.63 13.86 -7.07
CA GLY A 331 -10.90 12.43 -7.01
C GLY A 331 -9.80 11.54 -7.60
N ARG A 332 -8.54 12.00 -7.69
CA ARG A 332 -7.40 11.16 -8.12
C ARG A 332 -7.04 10.20 -7.00
N LEU A 333 -7.60 8.98 -7.07
CA LEU A 333 -7.51 7.95 -6.04
C LEU A 333 -7.25 6.59 -6.68
N ALA A 334 -6.16 5.93 -6.28
CA ALA A 334 -5.86 4.57 -6.70
C ALA A 334 -5.47 3.68 -5.52
N PHE A 335 -5.90 2.42 -5.56
CA PHE A 335 -5.61 1.39 -4.59
C PHE A 335 -4.64 0.37 -5.18
N VAL A 336 -3.70 -0.09 -4.37
CA VAL A 336 -2.75 -1.15 -4.73
C VAL A 336 -2.87 -2.26 -3.68
N LEU A 337 -3.18 -3.48 -4.09
CA LEU A 337 -3.35 -4.62 -3.19
C LEU A 337 -2.03 -4.95 -2.49
N GLU A 338 -2.08 -5.11 -1.17
CA GLU A 338 -0.97 -5.57 -0.34
C GLU A 338 -1.32 -6.92 0.35
N GLY A 339 -1.28 -6.99 1.67
CA GLY A 339 -1.55 -8.18 2.46
C GLY A 339 -3.02 -8.63 2.49
N GLY A 340 -3.27 -9.67 3.25
CA GLY A 340 -4.54 -10.39 3.38
C GLY A 340 -4.37 -11.83 2.94
N TYR A 341 -4.42 -12.77 3.89
CA TYR A 341 -4.01 -14.17 3.70
C TYR A 341 -5.16 -15.15 3.95
N ASN A 342 -6.21 -14.74 4.62
CA ASN A 342 -7.48 -15.44 4.60
C ASN A 342 -8.23 -15.06 3.32
N THR A 343 -8.36 -15.97 2.39
CA THR A 343 -8.91 -15.70 1.04
C THR A 343 -10.37 -15.26 1.05
N GLU A 344 -11.16 -15.69 2.05
CA GLU A 344 -12.54 -15.26 2.20
C GLU A 344 -12.62 -13.80 2.66
N SER A 345 -11.91 -13.46 3.76
CA SER A 345 -11.90 -12.08 4.25
C SER A 345 -11.27 -11.10 3.26
N LEU A 346 -10.21 -11.52 2.57
CA LEU A 346 -9.58 -10.73 1.51
C LEU A 346 -10.55 -10.42 0.37
N SER A 347 -11.23 -11.44 -0.17
CA SER A 347 -12.13 -11.24 -1.32
C SER A 347 -13.32 -10.34 -0.98
N HIS A 348 -13.92 -10.53 0.19
CA HIS A 348 -15.02 -9.68 0.67
C HIS A 348 -14.54 -8.27 1.05
N GLY A 349 -13.33 -8.12 1.61
CA GLY A 349 -12.72 -6.82 1.88
C GLY A 349 -12.51 -6.00 0.60
N VAL A 350 -11.90 -6.61 -0.42
CA VAL A 350 -11.73 -5.97 -1.75
C VAL A 350 -13.09 -5.60 -2.35
N ARG A 351 -14.07 -6.53 -2.27
CA ARG A 351 -15.42 -6.26 -2.77
C ARG A 351 -16.06 -5.06 -2.07
N SER A 352 -15.93 -4.94 -0.76
CA SER A 352 -16.50 -3.82 0.01
C SER A 352 -15.89 -2.47 -0.38
N VAL A 353 -14.59 -2.43 -0.65
CA VAL A 353 -13.89 -1.24 -1.19
C VAL A 353 -14.43 -0.88 -2.57
N LEU A 354 -14.48 -1.84 -3.50
CA LEU A 354 -14.96 -1.61 -4.86
C LEU A 354 -16.43 -1.17 -4.90
N ASP A 355 -17.27 -1.70 -4.01
CA ASP A 355 -18.68 -1.33 -3.91
C ASP A 355 -18.85 0.15 -3.55
N VAL A 356 -18.11 0.64 -2.54
CA VAL A 356 -18.10 2.06 -2.16
C VAL A 356 -17.56 2.95 -3.28
N LEU A 357 -16.45 2.56 -3.90
CA LEU A 357 -15.88 3.32 -5.02
C LEU A 357 -16.86 3.46 -6.20
N ALA A 358 -17.68 2.44 -6.44
CA ALA A 358 -18.72 2.43 -7.46
C ALA A 358 -20.02 3.14 -7.03
N GLY A 359 -20.05 3.82 -5.90
CA GLY A 359 -21.19 4.58 -5.39
C GLY A 359 -22.11 3.81 -4.45
N GLY A 360 -21.69 2.65 -3.94
CA GLY A 360 -22.38 1.91 -2.91
C GLY A 360 -22.45 2.67 -1.57
N ALA A 361 -23.26 2.17 -0.66
CA ALA A 361 -23.48 2.84 0.64
C ALA A 361 -22.22 2.81 1.51
N VAL A 362 -21.87 3.96 2.09
CA VAL A 362 -20.78 4.07 3.07
C VAL A 362 -21.36 3.82 4.47
N PRO A 363 -20.94 2.76 5.17
CA PRO A 363 -21.37 2.51 6.54
C PRO A 363 -20.94 3.65 7.48
N GLN A 364 -21.73 3.86 8.54
CA GLN A 364 -21.43 4.84 9.58
C GLN A 364 -21.17 4.10 10.91
N PRO A 365 -19.97 3.56 11.14
CA PRO A 365 -19.65 2.89 12.38
C PRO A 365 -19.66 3.88 13.54
N ARG A 366 -19.99 3.39 14.75
CA ARG A 366 -19.95 4.23 15.95
C ARG A 366 -18.49 4.41 16.38
N VAL A 367 -18.02 5.64 16.33
CA VAL A 367 -16.68 6.01 16.80
C VAL A 367 -16.74 6.34 18.28
N CYS A 368 -15.90 5.71 19.11
CA CYS A 368 -15.66 6.05 20.51
C CYS A 368 -14.17 6.34 20.73
N GLY A 369 -13.82 6.95 21.86
CA GLY A 369 -12.43 7.34 22.14
C GLY A 369 -11.48 6.14 22.12
N MET A 370 -10.26 6.39 21.59
CA MET A 370 -9.15 5.46 21.59
C MET A 370 -7.91 6.23 22.02
N GLU A 371 -7.32 5.88 23.15
CA GLU A 371 -6.20 6.61 23.75
C GLU A 371 -4.96 6.66 22.84
N GLU A 372 -4.66 5.57 22.15
CA GLU A 372 -3.52 5.49 21.21
C GLU A 372 -3.70 6.44 20.01
N VAL A 373 -4.92 6.58 19.52
CA VAL A 373 -5.23 7.55 18.44
C VAL A 373 -5.16 8.97 18.96
N ASP A 374 -5.64 9.24 20.17
CA ASP A 374 -5.55 10.56 20.81
C ASP A 374 -4.09 10.97 21.02
N GLN A 375 -3.21 10.05 21.43
CA GLN A 375 -1.78 10.29 21.58
C GLN A 375 -1.11 10.57 20.23
N ALA A 376 -1.42 9.78 19.19
CA ALA A 376 -0.91 9.99 17.85
C ALA A 376 -1.38 11.32 17.26
N ALA A 377 -2.64 11.68 17.44
CA ALA A 377 -3.18 12.97 17.00
C ALA A 377 -2.46 14.14 17.67
N ALA A 378 -2.31 14.09 19.00
CA ALA A 378 -1.60 15.14 19.75
C ALA A 378 -0.14 15.29 19.31
N PHE A 379 0.53 14.18 18.96
CA PHE A 379 1.92 14.19 18.52
C PHE A 379 2.06 14.78 17.10
N HIS A 380 1.37 14.22 16.13
CA HIS A 380 1.55 14.60 14.72
C HIS A 380 0.95 15.97 14.39
N LEU A 381 -0.25 16.31 14.91
CA LEU A 381 -0.90 17.57 14.56
C LEU A 381 -0.22 18.77 15.19
N SER A 382 0.56 18.61 16.24
CA SER A 382 1.36 19.70 16.80
C SER A 382 2.39 20.25 15.79
N ALA A 383 2.87 19.43 14.88
CA ALA A 383 3.79 19.83 13.82
C ALA A 383 3.16 20.75 12.75
N PHE A 384 1.84 20.66 12.56
CA PHE A 384 1.09 21.46 11.58
C PHE A 384 0.49 22.75 12.16
N ALA A 385 0.51 22.91 13.50
CA ALA A 385 -0.13 24.03 14.19
C ALA A 385 0.69 25.35 14.18
N ASP A 386 1.98 25.29 13.86
CA ASP A 386 2.91 26.42 14.01
C ASP A 386 3.04 27.32 12.78
N GLU A 387 2.33 27.06 11.67
CA GLU A 387 2.28 27.99 10.54
C GLU A 387 0.87 28.61 10.41
N PRO A 388 0.74 29.94 10.53
CA PRO A 388 -0.52 30.61 10.21
C PRO A 388 -0.79 30.51 8.70
N PRO A 389 -2.04 30.36 8.25
CA PRO A 389 -2.38 30.36 6.84
C PRO A 389 -1.88 31.64 6.19
N GLU A 390 -1.06 31.52 5.17
CA GLU A 390 -0.66 32.67 4.35
C GLU A 390 -1.94 33.28 3.75
N GLY A 391 -2.19 34.55 4.10
CA GLY A 391 -3.30 35.38 3.64
C GLY A 391 -3.13 35.86 2.20
#